data_9573326e8b8214cabdb6b51637a64729
#
_entry.id   9573326e8b8214cabdb6b51637a64729
#
_cell.length_a   1.000
_cell.length_b   1.000
_cell.length_c   1.000
_cell.angle_alpha   90.00
_cell.angle_beta   90.00
_cell.angle_gamma   90.00
#
_symmetry.space_group_name_H-M   'P 1'
#
loop_
_entity.id
_entity.type
_entity.pdbx_description
1 polymer ?
#
loop_
_entity_poly.entity_id
_entity_poly.type
_entity_poly.pdbx_seq_one_letter_code
_entity_poly.pdbx_strand_id
1 'polypeptide(L)'
;VQTCALPILKAIPMVLTYEEHDYITAGVSHLPHIVAATLVNALASLDTPEEQMKTVAAGGFKDITRIASSSPEVWQQICLSNQKQLSNVLDSYIRLLVQAKYLVDNKKGHELYNMFESSREYRNSMEDSSYGPTKKEYVVYCDLLDEAGGIAAVTTILAINQISIKNIGITHNREFEEGALRIEFYEEQAGILARKVLKDHGYTIHIRN
;
A
#
# COMPACT_ATOMS: atom_id res chain seq x y z
N VAL A 1 31.01 -5.54 -11.13
CA VAL A 1 30.69 -5.45 -9.69
C VAL A 1 29.17 -5.32 -9.43
N GLN A 2 28.43 -4.61 -10.29
CA GLN A 2 26.98 -4.44 -10.11
C GLN A 2 26.17 -5.73 -10.32
N THR A 3 26.59 -6.63 -11.20
CA THR A 3 25.88 -7.87 -11.53
C THR A 3 25.88 -8.95 -10.43
N CYS A 4 26.77 -8.84 -9.44
CA CYS A 4 26.86 -9.83 -8.34
C CYS A 4 26.09 -9.42 -7.08
N ALA A 5 25.93 -8.13 -6.80
CA ALA A 5 25.27 -7.64 -5.58
C ALA A 5 23.75 -7.78 -5.62
N LEU A 6 23.12 -7.53 -6.76
CA LEU A 6 21.67 -7.52 -6.92
C LEU A 6 21.02 -8.90 -6.65
N PRO A 7 21.54 -10.04 -7.16
CA PRO A 7 21.01 -11.36 -6.81
C PRO A 7 21.15 -11.70 -5.31
N ILE A 8 22.24 -11.27 -4.67
CA ILE A 8 22.48 -11.48 -3.23
C ILE A 8 21.42 -10.74 -2.41
N LEU A 9 21.05 -9.52 -2.84
CA LEU A 9 20.00 -8.70 -2.21
C LEU A 9 18.58 -9.11 -2.60
N LYS A 10 18.44 -10.13 -3.47
CA LYS A 10 17.14 -10.55 -4.06
C LYS A 10 16.42 -9.40 -4.78
N ALA A 11 17.16 -8.43 -5.29
CA ALA A 11 16.62 -7.33 -6.07
C ALA A 11 16.44 -7.77 -7.54
N ILE A 12 15.39 -7.30 -8.17
CA ILE A 12 15.15 -7.50 -9.60
C ILE A 12 15.81 -6.33 -10.34
N PRO A 13 16.89 -6.56 -11.12
CA PRO A 13 17.51 -5.50 -11.87
C PRO A 13 16.61 -5.07 -13.04
N MET A 14 16.37 -3.78 -13.17
CA MET A 14 15.72 -3.18 -14.33
C MET A 14 16.73 -2.30 -15.08
N VAL A 15 16.93 -2.60 -16.36
CA VAL A 15 17.83 -1.82 -17.22
C VAL A 15 17.00 -0.73 -17.89
N LEU A 16 17.32 0.52 -17.58
CA LEU A 16 16.61 1.71 -18.06
C LEU A 16 17.63 2.71 -18.61
N THR A 17 17.19 3.54 -19.55
CA THR A 17 17.89 4.79 -19.85
C THR A 17 17.73 5.77 -18.68
N TYR A 18 18.56 6.80 -18.62
CA TYR A 18 18.46 7.79 -17.54
C TYR A 18 17.13 8.59 -17.65
N GLU A 19 16.64 8.85 -18.86
CA GLU A 19 15.37 9.51 -19.07
C GLU A 19 14.18 8.67 -18.58
N GLU A 20 14.19 7.36 -18.86
CA GLU A 20 13.16 6.43 -18.37
C GLU A 20 13.20 6.34 -16.85
N HIS A 21 14.40 6.22 -16.27
CA HIS A 21 14.57 6.23 -14.81
C HIS A 21 13.99 7.48 -14.18
N ASP A 22 14.37 8.65 -14.71
CA ASP A 22 13.93 9.94 -14.17
C ASP A 22 12.42 10.15 -14.30
N TYR A 23 11.82 9.70 -15.41
CA TYR A 23 10.36 9.75 -15.60
C TYR A 23 9.64 8.81 -14.62
N ILE A 24 10.10 7.57 -14.48
CA ILE A 24 9.50 6.59 -13.57
C ILE A 24 9.61 7.09 -12.11
N THR A 25 10.78 7.53 -11.69
CA THR A 25 10.98 8.02 -10.31
C THR A 25 10.20 9.30 -10.03
N ALA A 26 10.04 10.18 -11.03
CA ALA A 26 9.16 11.34 -10.91
C ALA A 26 7.71 10.91 -10.58
N GLY A 27 7.19 9.89 -11.26
CA GLY A 27 5.83 9.40 -11.06
C GLY A 27 5.61 8.63 -9.75
N VAL A 28 6.49 7.67 -9.43
CA VAL A 28 6.25 6.73 -8.33
C VAL A 28 6.86 7.17 -6.99
N SER A 29 7.77 8.16 -7.00
CA SER A 29 8.48 8.64 -5.81
C SER A 29 8.30 10.13 -5.57
N HIS A 30 8.68 10.97 -6.54
CA HIS A 30 8.75 12.43 -6.32
C HIS A 30 7.35 13.05 -6.23
N LEU A 31 6.45 12.71 -7.16
CA LEU A 31 5.06 13.19 -7.13
C LEU A 31 4.35 12.83 -5.81
N PRO A 32 4.36 11.61 -5.30
CA PRO A 32 3.75 11.27 -4.02
C PRO A 32 4.23 12.16 -2.85
N HIS A 33 5.51 12.50 -2.78
CA HIS A 33 6.04 13.37 -1.74
C HIS A 33 5.53 14.81 -1.87
N ILE A 34 5.48 15.35 -3.09
CA ILE A 34 4.91 16.68 -3.32
C ILE A 34 3.42 16.69 -2.99
N VAL A 35 2.68 15.64 -3.38
CA VAL A 35 1.25 15.52 -3.07
C VAL A 35 1.02 15.46 -1.56
N ALA A 36 1.80 14.65 -0.84
CA ALA A 36 1.70 14.57 0.62
C ALA A 36 2.00 15.92 1.30
N ALA A 37 3.08 16.59 0.89
CA ALA A 37 3.46 17.89 1.45
C ALA A 37 2.42 18.98 1.12
N THR A 38 1.93 19.04 -0.10
CA THR A 38 0.92 20.03 -0.52
C THR A 38 -0.44 19.76 0.12
N LEU A 39 -0.80 18.49 0.36
CA LEU A 39 -2.02 18.13 1.07
C LEU A 39 -1.97 18.58 2.54
N VAL A 40 -0.84 18.41 3.22
CA VAL A 40 -0.63 18.94 4.59
C VAL A 40 -0.71 20.46 4.60
N ASN A 41 -0.06 21.13 3.66
CA ASN A 41 -0.07 22.59 3.56
C ASN A 41 -1.48 23.12 3.24
N ALA A 42 -2.24 22.43 2.39
CA ALA A 42 -3.62 22.79 2.10
C ALA A 42 -4.49 22.67 3.37
N LEU A 43 -4.37 21.57 4.13
CA LEU A 43 -5.07 21.42 5.39
C LEU A 43 -4.74 22.57 6.36
N ALA A 44 -3.46 22.85 6.54
CA ALA A 44 -2.99 23.92 7.43
C ALA A 44 -3.51 25.31 7.01
N SER A 45 -3.66 25.55 5.70
CA SER A 45 -4.19 26.84 5.19
C SER A 45 -5.70 26.97 5.29
N LEU A 46 -6.43 25.87 5.38
CA LEU A 46 -7.90 25.82 5.47
C LEU A 46 -8.40 25.67 6.91
N ASP A 47 -7.51 25.34 7.84
CA ASP A 47 -7.89 25.08 9.23
C ASP A 47 -8.27 26.37 9.95
N THR A 48 -9.10 26.22 10.97
CA THR A 48 -9.53 27.33 11.84
C THR A 48 -8.49 27.61 12.92
N PRO A 49 -8.55 28.78 13.60
CA PRO A 49 -7.68 29.05 14.75
C PRO A 49 -7.77 27.99 15.87
N GLU A 50 -8.90 27.29 15.96
CA GLU A 50 -9.15 26.22 16.93
C GLU A 50 -8.58 24.86 16.49
N GLU A 51 -7.87 24.78 15.36
CA GLU A 51 -7.23 23.58 14.81
C GLU A 51 -8.20 22.37 14.68
N GLN A 52 -9.42 22.62 14.23
CA GLN A 52 -10.45 21.57 14.15
C GLN A 52 -10.09 20.49 13.13
N MET A 53 -9.60 20.86 11.93
CA MET A 53 -9.20 19.89 10.90
C MET A 53 -8.02 19.05 11.38
N LYS A 54 -7.04 19.67 12.03
CA LYS A 54 -5.89 18.98 12.61
C LYS A 54 -6.33 17.97 13.69
N THR A 55 -7.30 18.35 14.53
CA THR A 55 -7.85 17.49 15.60
C THR A 55 -8.57 16.28 15.04
N VAL A 56 -9.34 16.44 13.93
CA VAL A 56 -10.14 15.36 13.32
C VAL A 56 -9.31 14.54 12.33
N ALA A 57 -8.10 14.96 12.01
CA ALA A 57 -7.21 14.23 11.08
C ALA A 57 -6.90 12.82 11.62
N ALA A 58 -7.60 11.83 11.08
CA ALA A 58 -7.54 10.43 11.50
C ALA A 58 -6.51 9.62 10.69
N GLY A 59 -6.48 8.29 10.91
CA GLY A 59 -5.50 7.38 10.35
C GLY A 59 -5.28 7.51 8.84
N GLY A 60 -6.35 7.57 8.03
CA GLY A 60 -6.22 7.68 6.58
C GLY A 60 -5.46 8.93 6.12
N PHE A 61 -5.70 10.10 6.74
CA PHE A 61 -4.92 11.31 6.44
C PHE A 61 -3.46 11.16 6.86
N LYS A 62 -3.21 10.63 8.08
CA LYS A 62 -1.86 10.42 8.60
C LYS A 62 -1.06 9.42 7.76
N ASP A 63 -1.70 8.36 7.28
CA ASP A 63 -1.07 7.35 6.45
C ASP A 63 -0.63 7.92 5.09
N ILE A 64 -1.51 8.63 4.39
CA ILE A 64 -1.22 9.25 3.09
C ILE A 64 -0.15 10.33 3.23
N THR A 65 -0.16 11.10 4.32
CA THR A 65 0.75 12.23 4.53
C THR A 65 2.02 11.87 5.31
N ARG A 66 2.21 10.62 5.72
CA ARG A 66 3.37 10.18 6.51
C ARG A 66 4.71 10.61 5.92
N ILE A 67 4.83 10.54 4.61
CA ILE A 67 6.06 10.91 3.89
C ILE A 67 6.30 12.43 3.82
N ALA A 68 5.33 13.28 4.16
CA ALA A 68 5.51 14.73 4.24
C ALA A 68 6.47 15.15 5.37
N SER A 69 6.78 14.26 6.33
CA SER A 69 7.74 14.50 7.42
C SER A 69 9.20 14.23 7.02
N SER A 70 9.48 14.03 5.74
CA SER A 70 10.84 13.81 5.22
C SER A 70 11.68 15.10 5.25
N SER A 71 13.04 14.96 5.17
CA SER A 71 13.95 16.12 5.20
C SER A 71 13.68 17.10 4.06
N PRO A 72 13.40 18.38 4.35
CA PRO A 72 13.18 19.40 3.32
C PRO A 72 14.39 19.61 2.42
N GLU A 73 15.61 19.56 2.97
CA GLU A 73 16.85 19.77 2.23
C GLU A 73 17.05 18.66 1.17
N VAL A 74 16.82 17.40 1.55
CA VAL A 74 16.94 16.26 0.64
C VAL A 74 15.91 16.36 -0.48
N TRP A 75 14.64 16.65 -0.12
CA TRP A 75 13.57 16.74 -1.11
C TRP A 75 13.68 17.95 -2.03
N GLN A 76 14.21 19.06 -1.54
CA GLN A 76 14.57 20.19 -2.39
C GLN A 76 15.56 19.76 -3.49
N GLN A 77 16.64 19.07 -3.12
CA GLN A 77 17.64 18.61 -4.09
C GLN A 77 17.06 17.59 -5.09
N ILE A 78 16.26 16.65 -4.63
CA ILE A 78 15.58 15.66 -5.48
C ILE A 78 14.70 16.36 -6.51
N CYS A 79 13.86 17.30 -6.09
CA CYS A 79 12.96 18.01 -6.99
C CYS A 79 13.71 18.84 -8.04
N LEU A 80 14.80 19.48 -7.63
CA LEU A 80 15.61 20.30 -8.54
C LEU A 80 16.41 19.44 -9.53
N SER A 81 16.93 18.28 -9.09
CA SER A 81 17.70 17.39 -9.96
C SER A 81 16.87 16.72 -11.06
N ASN A 82 15.57 16.49 -10.81
CA ASN A 82 14.64 15.88 -11.77
C ASN A 82 13.52 16.84 -12.19
N GLN A 83 13.80 18.12 -12.27
CA GLN A 83 12.83 19.20 -12.50
C GLN A 83 11.95 18.96 -13.73
N LYS A 84 12.55 18.58 -14.87
CA LYS A 84 11.83 18.45 -16.15
C LYS A 84 10.76 17.35 -16.09
N GLN A 85 11.13 16.16 -15.65
CA GLN A 85 10.20 15.03 -15.63
C GLN A 85 9.15 15.21 -14.53
N LEU A 86 9.56 15.76 -13.38
CA LEU A 86 8.66 16.06 -12.28
C LEU A 86 7.61 17.10 -12.68
N SER A 87 8.00 18.16 -13.41
CA SER A 87 7.06 19.16 -13.94
C SER A 87 6.02 18.52 -14.86
N ASN A 88 6.44 17.66 -15.79
CA ASN A 88 5.53 16.97 -16.72
C ASN A 88 4.50 16.08 -15.98
N VAL A 89 4.96 15.37 -14.95
CA VAL A 89 4.09 14.48 -14.14
C VAL A 89 3.13 15.32 -13.29
N LEU A 90 3.59 16.43 -12.71
CA LEU A 90 2.76 17.37 -11.97
C LEU A 90 1.67 18.00 -12.87
N ASP A 91 1.98 18.41 -14.09
CA ASP A 91 0.97 18.91 -15.02
C ASP A 91 -0.13 17.88 -15.30
N SER A 92 0.24 16.60 -15.39
CA SER A 92 -0.73 15.53 -15.58
C SER A 92 -1.59 15.32 -14.34
N TYR A 93 -1.00 15.40 -13.16
CA TYR A 93 -1.73 15.27 -11.88
C TYR A 93 -2.68 16.46 -11.65
N ILE A 94 -2.23 17.68 -11.95
CA ILE A 94 -3.07 18.89 -11.86
C ILE A 94 -4.29 18.77 -12.77
N ARG A 95 -4.13 18.29 -14.02
CA ARG A 95 -5.26 18.06 -14.91
C ARG A 95 -6.27 17.08 -14.32
N LEU A 96 -5.82 16.00 -13.69
CA LEU A 96 -6.71 15.05 -13.04
C LEU A 96 -7.44 15.66 -11.83
N LEU A 97 -6.77 16.51 -11.04
CA LEU A 97 -7.43 17.24 -9.94
C LEU A 97 -8.49 18.22 -10.44
N VAL A 98 -8.21 18.95 -11.51
CA VAL A 98 -9.19 19.85 -12.16
C VAL A 98 -10.39 19.06 -12.67
N GLN A 99 -10.16 17.90 -13.29
CA GLN A 99 -11.24 17.01 -13.72
C GLN A 99 -12.07 16.51 -12.53
N ALA A 100 -11.42 16.04 -11.47
CA ALA A 100 -12.12 15.58 -10.27
C ALA A 100 -12.98 16.69 -9.65
N LYS A 101 -12.42 17.91 -9.55
CA LYS A 101 -13.18 19.10 -9.12
C LYS A 101 -14.40 19.35 -10.01
N TYR A 102 -14.25 19.31 -11.33
CA TYR A 102 -15.36 19.47 -12.27
C TYR A 102 -16.48 18.44 -12.03
N LEU A 103 -16.11 17.17 -11.80
CA LEU A 103 -17.08 16.10 -11.53
C LEU A 103 -17.86 16.36 -10.23
N VAL A 104 -17.18 16.84 -9.20
CA VAL A 104 -17.80 17.21 -7.92
C VAL A 104 -18.73 18.41 -8.09
N ASP A 105 -18.27 19.50 -8.69
CA ASP A 105 -19.01 20.73 -8.87
C ASP A 105 -20.31 20.51 -9.68
N ASN A 106 -20.26 19.59 -10.65
CA ASN A 106 -21.39 19.28 -11.53
C ASN A 106 -22.18 18.02 -11.10
N LYS A 107 -21.91 17.49 -9.91
CA LYS A 107 -22.61 16.32 -9.34
C LYS A 107 -22.64 15.11 -10.28
N LYS A 108 -21.55 14.85 -10.98
CA LYS A 108 -21.38 13.78 -11.95
C LYS A 108 -21.14 12.42 -11.25
N GLY A 109 -22.20 11.88 -10.60
CA GLY A 109 -22.09 10.73 -9.74
C GLY A 109 -21.53 9.47 -10.40
N HIS A 110 -21.99 9.16 -11.63
CA HIS A 110 -21.50 7.98 -12.35
C HIS A 110 -20.02 8.09 -12.74
N GLU A 111 -19.61 9.26 -13.21
CA GLU A 111 -18.22 9.51 -13.59
C GLU A 111 -17.29 9.52 -12.36
N LEU A 112 -17.76 10.04 -11.21
CA LEU A 112 -17.04 9.93 -9.93
C LEU A 112 -16.87 8.48 -9.50
N TYR A 113 -17.93 7.67 -9.58
CA TYR A 113 -17.84 6.24 -9.30
C TYR A 113 -16.78 5.57 -10.18
N ASN A 114 -16.81 5.82 -11.49
CA ASN A 114 -15.85 5.23 -12.44
C ASN A 114 -14.42 5.65 -12.14
N MET A 115 -14.19 6.91 -11.74
CA MET A 115 -12.87 7.39 -11.34
C MET A 115 -12.31 6.59 -10.13
N PHE A 116 -13.12 6.39 -9.09
CA PHE A 116 -12.69 5.61 -7.93
C PHE A 116 -12.54 4.13 -8.25
N GLU A 117 -13.43 3.57 -9.07
CA GLU A 117 -13.36 2.17 -9.49
C GLU A 117 -12.07 1.87 -10.25
N SER A 118 -11.74 2.69 -11.26
CA SER A 118 -10.49 2.54 -12.02
C SER A 118 -9.25 2.65 -11.12
N SER A 119 -9.29 3.54 -10.13
CA SER A 119 -8.20 3.67 -9.14
C SER A 119 -8.08 2.41 -8.28
N ARG A 120 -9.19 1.85 -7.84
CA ARG A 120 -9.25 0.61 -7.07
C ARG A 120 -8.67 -0.56 -7.85
N GLU A 121 -9.10 -0.73 -9.10
CA GLU A 121 -8.62 -1.80 -9.97
C GLU A 121 -7.11 -1.70 -10.21
N TYR A 122 -6.63 -0.51 -10.55
CA TYR A 122 -5.20 -0.30 -10.78
C TYR A 122 -4.37 -0.52 -9.50
N ARG A 123 -4.86 -0.03 -8.35
CA ARG A 123 -4.17 -0.23 -7.05
C ARG A 123 -4.10 -1.70 -6.66
N ASN A 124 -5.19 -2.44 -6.87
CA ASN A 124 -5.24 -3.87 -6.60
C ASN A 124 -4.29 -4.66 -7.53
N SER A 125 -4.14 -4.24 -8.79
CA SER A 125 -3.18 -4.87 -9.70
C SER A 125 -1.72 -4.72 -9.27
N MET A 126 -1.39 -3.69 -8.46
CA MET A 126 -0.04 -3.51 -7.92
C MET A 126 0.28 -4.49 -6.78
N GLU A 127 -0.70 -4.98 -6.03
CA GLU A 127 -0.49 -5.90 -4.91
C GLU A 127 0.03 -7.26 -5.38
N ASP A 128 -0.39 -7.68 -6.57
CA ASP A 128 0.05 -8.93 -7.19
C ASP A 128 1.48 -8.85 -7.77
N SER A 129 2.00 -7.63 -8.00
CA SER A 129 3.31 -7.41 -8.60
C SER A 129 4.46 -7.17 -7.59
N SER A 130 4.18 -7.13 -6.29
CA SER A 130 5.17 -6.86 -5.22
C SER A 130 6.28 -7.92 -5.11
N TYR A 131 6.13 -9.02 -5.80
CA TYR A 131 7.15 -10.05 -5.96
C TYR A 131 7.20 -10.42 -7.44
N GLY A 132 8.35 -10.22 -8.10
CA GLY A 132 8.56 -10.47 -9.52
C GLY A 132 7.90 -11.76 -10.06
N PRO A 133 7.93 -12.01 -11.38
CA PRO A 133 7.00 -12.88 -12.12
C PRO A 133 6.93 -14.37 -11.74
N THR A 134 7.44 -14.81 -10.57
CA THR A 134 7.59 -16.24 -10.24
C THR A 134 7.44 -16.63 -8.78
N LYS A 135 6.67 -15.95 -7.93
CA LYS A 135 6.34 -16.57 -6.65
C LYS A 135 4.83 -16.54 -6.42
N LYS A 136 4.21 -17.70 -6.60
CA LYS A 136 2.88 -17.98 -6.04
C LYS A 136 2.95 -17.68 -4.54
N GLU A 137 2.13 -16.74 -4.08
CA GLU A 137 1.96 -16.50 -2.63
C GLU A 137 1.01 -17.54 -2.08
N TYR A 138 1.46 -18.26 -1.07
CA TYR A 138 0.61 -19.22 -0.36
C TYR A 138 0.06 -18.55 0.88
N VAL A 139 -1.06 -17.84 0.73
CA VAL A 139 -1.67 -17.02 1.78
C VAL A 139 -2.93 -17.69 2.30
N VAL A 140 -3.10 -17.62 3.61
CA VAL A 140 -4.31 -18.03 4.33
C VAL A 140 -4.80 -16.84 5.13
N TYR A 141 -6.07 -16.53 5.02
CA TYR A 141 -6.74 -15.53 5.86
C TYR A 141 -7.55 -16.25 6.92
N CYS A 142 -7.35 -15.88 8.18
CA CYS A 142 -7.99 -16.47 9.33
C CYS A 142 -8.69 -15.39 10.14
N ASP A 143 -9.98 -15.55 10.41
CA ASP A 143 -10.70 -14.63 11.28
C ASP A 143 -10.14 -14.74 12.69
N LEU A 144 -9.87 -13.58 13.29
CA LEU A 144 -9.30 -13.48 14.61
C LEU A 144 -10.21 -12.59 15.46
N LEU A 145 -10.69 -13.11 16.57
CA LEU A 145 -11.32 -12.29 17.59
C LEU A 145 -10.31 -11.32 18.18
N ASP A 146 -10.72 -10.07 18.37
CA ASP A 146 -9.87 -9.03 18.98
C ASP A 146 -9.75 -9.25 20.48
N GLU A 147 -9.01 -10.31 20.85
CA GLU A 147 -8.74 -10.70 22.23
C GLU A 147 -7.25 -10.95 22.49
N ALA A 148 -6.86 -10.77 23.74
CA ALA A 148 -5.48 -11.00 24.14
C ALA A 148 -5.09 -12.48 23.95
N GLY A 149 -4.01 -12.72 23.18
CA GLY A 149 -3.51 -14.07 22.92
C GLY A 149 -4.00 -14.72 21.63
N GLY A 150 -4.91 -14.13 20.88
CA GLY A 150 -5.44 -14.70 19.63
C GLY A 150 -4.36 -15.03 18.59
N ILE A 151 -3.44 -14.10 18.31
CA ILE A 151 -2.30 -14.37 17.43
C ILE A 151 -1.40 -15.47 17.99
N ALA A 152 -1.15 -15.45 19.30
CA ALA A 152 -0.32 -16.47 19.95
C ALA A 152 -0.93 -17.87 19.83
N ALA A 153 -2.24 -18.01 19.96
CA ALA A 153 -2.95 -19.27 19.79
C ALA A 153 -2.77 -19.82 18.36
N VAL A 154 -3.03 -19.00 17.34
CA VAL A 154 -2.88 -19.39 15.93
C VAL A 154 -1.43 -19.79 15.62
N THR A 155 -0.46 -18.99 16.04
CA THR A 155 0.96 -19.28 15.79
C THR A 155 1.45 -20.53 16.53
N THR A 156 0.95 -20.78 17.74
CA THR A 156 1.23 -21.99 18.51
C THR A 156 0.68 -23.23 17.83
N ILE A 157 -0.56 -23.20 17.34
CA ILE A 157 -1.16 -24.29 16.58
C ILE A 157 -0.32 -24.64 15.34
N LEU A 158 0.13 -23.62 14.59
CA LEU A 158 0.97 -23.84 13.43
C LEU A 158 2.34 -24.39 13.80
N ALA A 159 2.95 -23.89 14.87
CA ALA A 159 4.26 -24.34 15.36
C ALA A 159 4.25 -25.82 15.82
N ILE A 160 3.24 -26.24 16.59
CA ILE A 160 3.07 -27.63 17.04
C ILE A 160 2.93 -28.57 15.83
N ASN A 161 2.32 -28.14 14.75
CA ASN A 161 2.17 -28.89 13.51
C ASN A 161 3.36 -28.71 12.54
N GLN A 162 4.46 -28.13 13.01
CA GLN A 162 5.72 -27.92 12.25
C GLN A 162 5.52 -27.10 10.97
N ILE A 163 4.56 -26.18 10.96
CA ILE A 163 4.25 -25.32 9.83
C ILE A 163 5.00 -23.99 10.00
N SER A 164 5.99 -23.73 9.14
CA SER A 164 6.77 -22.50 9.16
C SER A 164 6.01 -21.34 8.52
N ILE A 165 5.90 -20.23 9.24
CA ILE A 165 5.30 -18.98 8.77
C ILE A 165 6.37 -18.14 8.08
N LYS A 166 6.11 -17.64 6.89
CA LYS A 166 6.98 -16.71 6.15
C LYS A 166 6.72 -15.27 6.58
N ASN A 167 5.45 -14.89 6.66
CA ASN A 167 5.01 -13.57 7.10
C ASN A 167 3.64 -13.66 7.76
N ILE A 168 3.35 -12.75 8.70
CA ILE A 168 2.07 -12.67 9.39
C ILE A 168 1.71 -11.20 9.61
N GLY A 169 0.46 -10.86 9.38
CA GLY A 169 -0.04 -9.50 9.55
C GLY A 169 -1.53 -9.47 9.74
N ILE A 170 -2.04 -8.42 10.39
CA ILE A 170 -3.47 -8.17 10.53
C ILE A 170 -3.91 -7.28 9.36
N THR A 171 -4.91 -7.73 8.62
CA THR A 171 -5.58 -6.94 7.60
C THR A 171 -6.94 -6.48 8.14
N HIS A 172 -7.09 -5.16 8.27
CA HIS A 172 -8.40 -4.58 8.56
C HIS A 172 -9.17 -4.48 7.25
N ASN A 173 -10.17 -5.34 7.07
CA ASN A 173 -11.13 -5.18 5.99
C ASN A 173 -12.35 -4.46 6.58
N ARG A 174 -12.71 -3.28 6.02
CA ARG A 174 -13.88 -2.49 6.45
C ARG A 174 -15.22 -3.21 6.25
N GLU A 175 -15.21 -4.34 5.55
CA GLU A 175 -16.40 -5.16 5.29
C GLU A 175 -16.66 -6.22 6.37
N PHE A 176 -15.70 -6.48 7.26
CA PHE A 176 -15.84 -7.42 8.37
C PHE A 176 -15.45 -6.67 9.65
N GLU A 177 -16.34 -6.64 10.64
CA GLU A 177 -16.13 -5.99 11.95
C GLU A 177 -15.00 -6.63 12.76
N GLU A 178 -14.47 -7.77 12.30
CA GLU A 178 -13.37 -8.52 12.92
C GLU A 178 -12.12 -8.47 12.02
N GLY A 179 -10.94 -8.30 12.63
CA GLY A 179 -9.66 -8.30 11.92
C GLY A 179 -9.34 -9.67 11.35
N ALA A 180 -8.92 -9.76 10.09
CA ALA A 180 -8.44 -10.99 9.50
C ALA A 180 -6.91 -11.09 9.63
N LEU A 181 -6.41 -12.21 10.16
CA LEU A 181 -4.99 -12.53 10.21
C LEU A 181 -4.55 -13.08 8.86
N ARG A 182 -3.69 -12.35 8.15
CA ARG A 182 -3.05 -12.79 6.91
C ARG A 182 -1.77 -13.54 7.27
N ILE A 183 -1.70 -14.82 6.88
CA ILE A 183 -0.54 -15.70 7.11
C ILE A 183 0.01 -16.15 5.78
N GLU A 184 1.27 -15.88 5.51
CA GLU A 184 1.99 -16.27 4.30
C GLU A 184 2.95 -17.43 4.59
N PHE A 185 2.98 -18.42 3.71
CA PHE A 185 3.82 -19.62 3.82
C PHE A 185 4.87 -19.68 2.71
N TYR A 186 5.94 -20.46 2.94
CA TYR A 186 7.01 -20.66 1.96
C TYR A 186 6.59 -21.57 0.80
N GLU A 187 5.66 -22.51 1.05
CA GLU A 187 5.29 -23.59 0.13
C GLU A 187 3.77 -23.83 0.14
N GLU A 188 3.26 -24.30 -0.98
CA GLU A 188 1.83 -24.60 -1.16
C GLU A 188 1.31 -25.63 -0.16
N GLN A 189 2.10 -26.68 0.09
CA GLN A 189 1.74 -27.74 1.03
C GLN A 189 1.58 -27.22 2.45
N ALA A 190 2.45 -26.29 2.88
CA ALA A 190 2.35 -25.64 4.19
C ALA A 190 1.04 -24.83 4.30
N GLY A 191 0.64 -24.12 3.26
CA GLY A 191 -0.63 -23.39 3.22
C GLY A 191 -1.87 -24.31 3.24
N ILE A 192 -1.82 -25.46 2.54
CA ILE A 192 -2.88 -26.46 2.55
C ILE A 192 -3.03 -27.08 3.94
N LEU A 193 -1.91 -27.47 4.56
CA LEU A 193 -1.89 -28.06 5.89
C LEU A 193 -2.37 -27.07 6.96
N ALA A 194 -1.90 -25.82 6.88
CA ALA A 194 -2.33 -24.74 7.78
C ALA A 194 -3.84 -24.54 7.76
N ARG A 195 -4.45 -24.49 6.55
CA ARG A 195 -5.91 -24.38 6.41
C ARG A 195 -6.66 -25.51 7.09
N LYS A 196 -6.18 -26.74 6.92
CA LYS A 196 -6.79 -27.91 7.55
C LYS A 196 -6.69 -27.81 9.07
N VAL A 197 -5.49 -27.62 9.58
CA VAL A 197 -5.21 -27.58 11.03
C VAL A 197 -5.96 -26.47 11.73
N LEU A 198 -6.00 -25.27 11.16
CA LEU A 198 -6.73 -24.14 11.74
C LEU A 198 -8.24 -24.37 11.72
N LYS A 199 -8.80 -24.95 10.64
CA LYS A 199 -10.23 -25.34 10.60
C LYS A 199 -10.56 -26.39 11.65
N ASP A 200 -9.71 -27.38 11.85
CA ASP A 200 -9.88 -28.45 12.85
C ASP A 200 -9.88 -27.88 14.29
N HIS A 201 -9.26 -26.71 14.50
CA HIS A 201 -9.27 -25.96 15.76
C HIS A 201 -10.38 -24.89 15.84
N GLY A 202 -11.30 -24.87 14.88
CA GLY A 202 -12.49 -24.01 14.93
C GLY A 202 -12.32 -22.62 14.32
N TYR A 203 -11.21 -22.34 13.65
CA TYR A 203 -11.01 -21.04 12.98
C TYR A 203 -11.71 -20.98 11.63
N THR A 204 -12.34 -19.85 11.33
CA THR A 204 -12.88 -19.56 10.00
C THR A 204 -11.77 -19.14 9.06
N ILE A 205 -11.69 -19.78 7.90
CA ILE A 205 -10.62 -19.56 6.92
C ILE A 205 -11.23 -19.04 5.63
N HIS A 206 -10.71 -17.93 5.13
CA HIS A 206 -11.07 -17.35 3.85
C HIS A 206 -9.97 -17.57 2.81
N ILE A 207 -10.40 -17.83 1.57
CA ILE A 207 -9.52 -17.92 0.41
C ILE A 207 -9.89 -16.71 -0.47
N ARG A 208 -8.94 -15.83 -0.68
CA ARG A 208 -9.07 -14.81 -1.71
C ARG A 208 -8.66 -15.46 -3.04
N ASN A 209 -9.62 -15.64 -3.94
CA ASN A 209 -9.36 -16.05 -5.34
C ASN A 209 -8.73 -14.88 -6.09
#